data_31991745d7c2eb6b42f9b15c2a4ba5f7
#
_entry.id   31991745d7c2eb6b42f9b15c2a4ba5f7
#
_cell.length_a   1.000
_cell.length_b   1.000
_cell.length_c   1.000
_cell.angle_alpha   90.00
_cell.angle_beta   90.00
_cell.angle_gamma   90.00
#
_symmetry.space_group_name_H-M   'P 1'
#
loop_
_entity.id
_entity.type
_entity.pdbx_description
1 polymer ?
#
loop_
_entity_poly.entity_id
_entity_poly.type
_entity_poly.pdbx_seq_one_letter_code
_entity_poly.pdbx_strand_id
1 'polypeptide(L)'
;MTIASLSEVLQEAKKNNYAVAGLVVLGWEDARCYAETAEELKVPVILQAGPGCRANTPLPVLGKMFRYLAEQSSSPIVCHLDHGLSLIHI
;
A
#
# COMPACT_ATOMS: atom_id res chain seq x y z
N MET A 1 -0.63 -8.09 12.97
CA MET A 1 -0.20 -6.92 12.22
C MET A 1 0.50 -7.35 10.94
N THR A 2 0.05 -6.84 9.80
CA THR A 2 0.51 -7.31 8.50
C THR A 2 1.19 -6.21 7.67
N ILE A 3 1.75 -5.22 8.35
CA ILE A 3 2.59 -4.22 7.70
C ILE A 3 3.84 -4.94 7.18
N ALA A 4 4.09 -4.83 5.89
CA ALA A 4 5.19 -5.52 5.25
C ALA A 4 6.05 -4.55 4.47
N SER A 5 7.33 -4.86 4.32
CA SER A 5 8.19 -4.07 3.45
C SER A 5 8.03 -4.53 2.00
N LEU A 6 8.26 -3.61 1.08
CA LEU A 6 8.22 -3.92 -0.35
C LEU A 6 9.23 -5.03 -0.68
N SER A 7 10.42 -4.96 -0.10
CA SER A 7 11.45 -5.96 -0.33
C SER A 7 11.00 -7.37 0.05
N GLU A 8 10.41 -7.52 1.24
CA GLU A 8 9.94 -8.82 1.70
C GLU A 8 8.88 -9.41 0.78
N VAL A 9 7.92 -8.60 0.40
CA VAL A 9 6.80 -9.03 -0.46
C VAL A 9 7.30 -9.43 -1.84
N LEU A 10 8.21 -8.64 -2.41
CA LEU A 10 8.75 -8.92 -3.75
C LEU A 10 9.68 -10.13 -3.77
N GLN A 11 10.46 -10.34 -2.72
CA GLN A 11 11.32 -11.52 -2.62
C GLN A 11 10.50 -12.80 -2.58
N GLU A 12 9.43 -12.81 -1.81
CA GLU A 12 8.53 -13.96 -1.73
C GLU A 12 7.87 -14.21 -3.08
N ALA A 13 7.43 -13.16 -3.77
CA ALA A 13 6.82 -13.26 -5.08
C ALA A 13 7.78 -13.83 -6.11
N LYS A 14 9.02 -13.36 -6.11
CA LYS A 14 10.06 -13.85 -7.02
C LYS A 14 10.37 -15.32 -6.76
N LYS A 15 10.47 -15.70 -5.50
CA LYS A 15 10.76 -17.07 -5.11
C LYS A 15 9.66 -18.03 -5.57
N ASN A 16 8.42 -17.60 -5.52
CA ASN A 16 7.27 -18.45 -5.84
C ASN A 16 6.65 -18.15 -7.20
N ASN A 17 7.31 -17.34 -8.03
CA ASN A 17 6.93 -17.06 -9.42
C ASN A 17 5.52 -16.48 -9.59
N TYR A 18 5.22 -15.42 -8.79
CA TYR A 18 3.97 -14.68 -8.99
C TYR A 18 4.23 -13.17 -8.96
N ALA A 19 3.29 -12.40 -9.45
CA ALA A 19 3.34 -10.95 -9.44
C ALA A 19 2.51 -10.40 -8.28
N VAL A 20 2.89 -9.21 -7.80
CA VAL A 20 2.13 -8.51 -6.76
C VAL A 20 1.53 -7.26 -7.39
N ALA A 21 0.25 -7.04 -7.15
CA ALA A 21 -0.43 -5.85 -7.68
C ALA A 21 -0.01 -4.61 -6.91
N GLY A 22 0.36 -3.57 -7.65
CA GLY A 22 0.57 -2.23 -7.09
C GLY A 22 -0.58 -1.37 -7.58
N LEU A 23 -1.41 -0.89 -6.67
CA LEU A 23 -2.66 -0.22 -7.00
C LEU A 23 -2.65 1.22 -6.52
N VAL A 24 -2.94 2.14 -7.44
CA VAL A 24 -3.02 3.56 -7.12
C VAL A 24 -4.25 3.82 -6.27
N VAL A 25 -4.06 4.49 -5.15
CA VAL A 25 -5.16 4.89 -4.28
C VAL A 25 -5.31 6.41 -4.32
N LEU A 26 -6.55 6.87 -4.27
CA LEU A 26 -6.87 8.29 -4.25
C LEU A 26 -7.40 8.74 -2.89
N GLY A 27 -7.88 7.82 -2.08
CA GLY A 27 -8.39 8.14 -0.76
C GLY A 27 -8.74 6.90 0.04
N TRP A 28 -9.61 7.10 1.02
CA TRP A 28 -9.99 6.03 1.94
C TRP A 28 -10.77 4.90 1.27
N GLU A 29 -11.71 5.25 0.40
CA GLU A 29 -12.66 4.27 -0.11
C GLU A 29 -11.99 3.22 -0.99
N ASP A 30 -11.14 3.64 -1.92
CA ASP A 30 -10.44 2.71 -2.78
C ASP A 30 -9.36 1.94 -2.01
N ALA A 31 -8.64 2.61 -1.11
CA ALA A 31 -7.63 1.94 -0.29
C ALA A 31 -8.25 0.83 0.54
N ARG A 32 -9.37 1.11 1.19
CA ARG A 32 -10.09 0.12 1.97
C ARG A 32 -10.56 -1.06 1.11
N CYS A 33 -11.11 -0.75 -0.04
CA CYS A 33 -11.61 -1.76 -0.97
C CYS A 33 -10.48 -2.72 -1.41
N TYR A 34 -9.33 -2.17 -1.78
CA TYR A 34 -8.18 -2.98 -2.18
C TYR A 34 -7.66 -3.85 -1.04
N ALA A 35 -7.57 -3.27 0.17
CA ALA A 35 -7.09 -4.00 1.33
C ALA A 35 -8.03 -5.16 1.70
N GLU A 36 -9.32 -4.90 1.71
CA GLU A 36 -10.33 -5.93 2.01
C GLU A 36 -10.34 -7.04 0.96
N THR A 37 -10.22 -6.67 -0.30
CA THR A 37 -10.17 -7.64 -1.39
C THR A 37 -8.90 -8.50 -1.32
N ALA A 38 -7.76 -7.88 -1.02
CA ALA A 38 -6.52 -8.61 -0.86
C ALA A 38 -6.61 -9.63 0.29
N GLU A 39 -7.25 -9.25 1.38
CA GLU A 39 -7.47 -10.15 2.51
C GLU A 39 -8.38 -11.30 2.12
N GLU A 40 -9.47 -11.02 1.42
CA GLU A 40 -10.41 -12.04 0.97
C GLU A 40 -9.74 -13.05 0.05
N LEU A 41 -8.88 -12.58 -0.85
CA LEU A 41 -8.15 -13.42 -1.80
C LEU A 41 -6.87 -14.01 -1.19
N LYS A 42 -6.48 -13.57 0.00
CA LYS A 42 -5.28 -14.03 0.70
C LYS A 42 -4.01 -13.76 -0.10
N VAL A 43 -3.92 -12.57 -0.66
CA VAL A 43 -2.76 -12.15 -1.45
C VAL A 43 -2.20 -10.84 -0.88
N PRO A 44 -0.89 -10.58 -1.06
CA PRO A 44 -0.32 -9.28 -0.70
C PRO A 44 -0.74 -8.23 -1.71
N VAL A 45 -0.71 -6.95 -1.28
CA VAL A 45 -1.01 -5.84 -2.17
C VAL A 45 -0.11 -4.65 -1.82
N ILE A 46 0.24 -3.86 -2.84
CA ILE A 46 0.98 -2.62 -2.69
C ILE A 46 0.01 -1.47 -2.94
N LEU A 47 -0.20 -0.64 -1.93
CA LEU A 47 -1.03 0.56 -2.04
C LEU A 47 -0.13 1.74 -2.36
N GLN A 48 -0.37 2.38 -3.50
CA GLN A 48 0.50 3.43 -4.04
C GLN A 48 -0.17 4.79 -3.93
N ALA A 49 0.40 5.68 -3.13
CA ALA A 49 -0.10 7.05 -2.97
C ALA A 49 0.75 8.01 -3.79
N GLY A 50 0.19 8.48 -4.89
CA GLY A 50 0.84 9.42 -5.79
C GLY A 50 0.53 10.88 -5.47
N PRO A 51 1.00 11.81 -6.31
CA PRO A 51 0.78 13.25 -6.08
C PRO A 51 -0.70 13.64 -5.98
N GLY A 52 -1.56 13.02 -6.78
CA GLY A 52 -3.00 13.29 -6.73
C GLY A 52 -3.62 12.96 -5.38
N CYS A 53 -3.23 11.82 -4.81
CA CYS A 53 -3.69 11.42 -3.49
C CYS A 53 -3.16 12.39 -2.42
N ARG A 54 -1.88 12.73 -2.49
CA ARG A 54 -1.25 13.62 -1.52
C ARG A 54 -1.76 15.05 -1.58
N ALA A 55 -2.26 15.48 -2.74
CA ALA A 55 -2.84 16.81 -2.87
C ALA A 55 -4.12 16.96 -2.06
N ASN A 56 -4.87 15.87 -1.89
CA ASN A 56 -6.11 15.87 -1.14
C ASN A 56 -5.96 15.42 0.31
N THR A 57 -4.98 14.57 0.59
CA THR A 57 -4.82 13.99 1.92
C THR A 57 -3.36 14.14 2.37
N PRO A 58 -3.11 14.85 3.47
CA PRO A 58 -1.75 15.03 3.95
C PRO A 58 -1.06 13.71 4.29
N LEU A 59 0.26 13.65 4.12
CA LEU A 59 1.03 12.44 4.40
C LEU A 59 0.80 11.85 5.79
N PRO A 60 0.74 12.67 6.87
CA PRO A 60 0.47 12.09 8.20
C PRO A 60 -0.88 11.38 8.28
N VAL A 61 -1.88 11.89 7.59
CA VAL A 61 -3.20 11.26 7.54
C VAL A 61 -3.16 9.98 6.73
N LEU A 62 -2.49 10.03 5.56
CA LEU A 62 -2.31 8.84 4.72
C LEU A 62 -1.58 7.73 5.48
N GLY A 63 -0.53 8.09 6.21
CA GLY A 63 0.22 7.12 7.00
C GLY A 63 -0.64 6.41 8.03
N LYS A 64 -1.48 7.16 8.73
CA LYS A 64 -2.39 6.59 9.72
C LYS A 64 -3.45 5.70 9.06
N MET A 65 -3.96 6.11 7.94
CA MET A 65 -4.96 5.36 7.19
C MET A 65 -4.39 4.02 6.70
N PHE A 66 -3.22 4.04 6.09
CA PHE A 66 -2.57 2.83 5.59
C PHE A 66 -2.19 1.91 6.74
N ARG A 67 -1.69 2.47 7.84
CA ARG A 67 -1.35 1.69 9.01
C ARG A 67 -2.58 1.00 9.59
N TYR A 68 -3.68 1.72 9.69
CA TYR A 68 -4.94 1.15 10.15
C TYR A 68 -5.36 -0.03 9.27
N LEU A 69 -5.34 0.15 7.95
CA LEU A 69 -5.72 -0.91 7.03
C LEU A 69 -4.80 -2.13 7.14
N ALA A 70 -3.50 -1.90 7.27
CA ALA A 70 -2.53 -2.98 7.41
C ALA A 70 -2.72 -3.74 8.73
N GLU A 71 -3.05 -3.03 9.81
CA GLU A 71 -3.28 -3.66 11.10
C GLU A 71 -4.56 -4.49 11.13
N GLN A 72 -5.55 -4.13 10.33
CA GLN A 72 -6.81 -4.87 10.24
C GLN A 72 -6.73 -6.06 9.28
N SER A 73 -5.72 -6.13 8.44
CA SER A 73 -5.62 -7.15 7.41
C SER A 73 -4.77 -8.33 7.87
N SER A 74 -5.18 -9.54 7.47
CA SER A 74 -4.37 -10.73 7.66
C SER A 74 -3.43 -10.97 6.48
N SER A 75 -3.61 -10.23 5.39
CA SER A 75 -2.70 -10.28 4.24
C SER A 75 -1.69 -9.14 4.30
N PRO A 76 -0.46 -9.33 3.79
CA PRO A 76 0.56 -8.29 3.82
C PRO A 76 0.16 -7.07 2.99
N ILE A 77 0.22 -5.89 3.60
CA ILE A 77 -0.07 -4.61 2.95
C ILE A 77 1.23 -3.82 2.91
N VAL A 78 1.65 -3.42 1.71
CA VAL A 78 2.81 -2.54 1.51
C VAL A 78 2.29 -1.16 1.16
N CYS A 79 2.81 -0.14 1.82
CA CYS A 79 2.44 1.24 1.54
C CYS A 79 3.60 1.91 0.81
N HIS A 80 3.32 2.43 -0.39
CA HIS A 80 4.32 2.96 -1.29
C HIS A 80 4.02 4.42 -1.63
N LEU A 81 5.03 5.28 -1.45
CA LEU A 81 4.96 6.67 -1.86
C LEU A 81 5.40 6.77 -3.31
N ASP A 82 4.44 6.93 -4.20
CA ASP A 82 4.68 6.96 -5.64
C ASP A 82 5.03 8.38 -6.10
N HIS A 83 5.95 8.50 -7.04
CA HIS A 83 6.41 9.80 -7.55
C HIS A 83 6.84 10.76 -6.43
N GLY A 84 7.68 10.28 -5.53
CA GLY A 84 8.07 11.02 -4.35
C GLY A 84 9.28 11.95 -4.51
N LEU A 85 9.71 12.22 -5.75
CA LEU A 85 10.92 13.00 -6.00
C LEU A 85 10.89 14.39 -5.38
N SER A 86 9.75 15.04 -5.38
CA SER A 86 9.61 16.38 -4.81
C SER A 86 9.85 16.44 -3.31
N LEU A 87 9.80 15.31 -2.63
CA LEU A 87 10.02 15.24 -1.19
C LEU A 87 11.50 15.12 -0.83
N ILE A 88 12.33 14.79 -1.79
CA ILE A 88 13.77 14.58 -1.58
C ILE A 88 14.51 15.92 -1.45
N HIS A 89 13.96 16.94 -2.04
CA HIS A 89 14.60 18.26 -2.14
C HIS A 89 14.13 19.26 -1.08
N ILE A 90 13.35 18.81 -0.15
CA ILE A 90 12.87 19.64 0.98
C ILE A 90 13.89 19.68 2.14
#